data_2af92cd6af2f73cd1f3e01669b167a7f
#
_entry.id   2af92cd6af2f73cd1f3e01669b167a7f
#
_cell.length_a   1.000
_cell.length_b   1.000
_cell.length_c   1.000
_cell.angle_alpha   90.00
_cell.angle_beta   90.00
_cell.angle_gamma   90.00
#
_symmetry.space_group_name_H-M   'P 1'
#
loop_
_entity.id
_entity.type
_entity.pdbx_description
1 polymer ?
#
loop_
_entity_poly.entity_id
_entity_poly.type
_entity_poly.pdbx_seq_one_letter_code
_entity_poly.pdbx_strand_id
1 'polypeptide(L)'
;MVDEEAMKSAETAGGYAREMGEDFQRRQHEMITDALKRIDIVICTALIPGRKAPILLTGDMLGVMAPGSVVADIAVEAGGNVEGSKPEETVTTSGGVKIIGYANAPAHIPVDASLLYARNLSTISGRNADKLRA
;
A
#
# COMPACT_ATOMS: atom_id res chain seq x y z
N MET A 1 -12.50 12.21 13.05
CA MET A 1 -11.41 12.26 14.03
C MET A 1 -10.92 10.83 14.17
N VAL A 2 -9.71 10.53 13.68
CA VAL A 2 -9.13 9.18 13.82
C VAL A 2 -8.75 9.04 15.28
N ASP A 3 -9.16 7.93 15.91
CA ASP A 3 -8.92 7.67 17.33
C ASP A 3 -7.40 7.50 17.54
N GLU A 4 -6.72 8.53 18.07
CA GLU A 4 -5.27 8.51 18.31
C GLU A 4 -4.87 7.41 19.29
N GLU A 5 -5.74 7.00 20.22
CA GLU A 5 -5.50 5.89 21.14
C GLU A 5 -5.55 4.54 20.41
N ALA A 6 -6.44 4.37 19.43
CA ALA A 6 -6.49 3.16 18.60
C ALA A 6 -5.26 3.03 17.70
N MET A 7 -4.72 4.15 17.20
CA MET A 7 -3.48 4.14 16.41
C MET A 7 -2.24 3.78 17.25
N LYS A 8 -2.15 4.22 18.51
CA LYS A 8 -1.04 3.87 19.40
C LYS A 8 -1.01 2.37 19.78
N SER A 9 -2.18 1.71 19.80
CA SER A 9 -2.28 0.27 20.08
C SER A 9 -2.15 -0.62 18.84
N ALA A 10 -2.09 -0.02 17.64
CA ALA A 10 -2.09 -0.72 16.36
C ALA A 10 -0.71 -1.23 15.91
N GLU A 11 0.38 -0.82 16.59
CA GLU A 11 1.72 -1.30 16.26
C GLU A 11 2.09 -2.56 17.03
N THR A 12 2.62 -3.56 16.32
CA THR A 12 3.29 -4.69 16.93
C THR A 12 4.72 -4.31 17.32
N ALA A 13 5.37 -5.10 18.18
CA ALA A 13 6.78 -4.91 18.55
C ALA A 13 7.77 -4.86 17.36
N GLY A 14 7.34 -5.26 16.16
CA GLY A 14 8.08 -5.17 14.90
C GLY A 14 7.68 -4.00 14.00
N GLY A 15 6.85 -3.06 14.46
CA GLY A 15 6.41 -1.90 13.67
C GLY A 15 5.36 -2.21 12.58
N TYR A 16 4.73 -3.40 12.65
CA TYR A 16 3.67 -3.78 11.70
C TYR A 16 2.28 -3.55 12.30
N ALA A 17 1.32 -3.22 11.43
CA ALA A 17 -0.07 -3.05 11.82
C ALA A 17 -0.65 -4.34 12.41
N ARG A 18 -1.30 -4.22 13.57
CA ARG A 18 -2.02 -5.30 14.23
C ARG A 18 -3.39 -5.50 13.58
N GLU A 19 -3.88 -6.75 13.53
CA GLU A 19 -5.28 -6.98 13.17
C GLU A 19 -6.18 -6.26 14.19
N MET A 20 -6.93 -5.30 13.68
CA MET A 20 -7.86 -4.48 14.47
C MET A 20 -9.24 -5.11 14.45
N GLY A 21 -10.05 -4.86 15.49
CA GLY A 21 -11.40 -5.41 15.58
C GLY A 21 -12.31 -5.00 14.40
N GLU A 22 -13.36 -5.79 14.16
CA GLU A 22 -14.30 -5.64 13.03
C GLU A 22 -14.89 -4.23 12.90
N ASP A 23 -15.20 -3.57 14.02
CA ASP A 23 -15.70 -2.18 14.02
C ASP A 23 -14.71 -1.17 13.48
N PHE A 24 -13.41 -1.37 13.75
CA PHE A 24 -12.36 -0.52 13.22
C PHE A 24 -12.20 -0.72 11.72
N GLN A 25 -12.19 -1.98 11.26
CA GLN A 25 -12.10 -2.32 9.84
C GLN A 25 -13.27 -1.74 9.05
N ARG A 26 -14.49 -1.81 9.58
CA ARG A 26 -15.67 -1.22 8.97
C ARG A 26 -15.55 0.29 8.83
N ARG A 27 -15.18 1.02 9.90
CA ARG A 27 -14.99 2.47 9.87
C ARG A 27 -13.87 2.87 8.90
N GLN A 28 -12.79 2.11 8.86
CA GLN A 28 -11.70 2.32 7.91
C GLN A 28 -12.18 2.15 6.47
N HIS A 29 -12.94 1.08 6.19
CA HIS A 29 -13.54 0.82 4.88
C HIS A 29 -14.47 1.98 4.44
N GLU A 30 -15.36 2.42 5.31
CA GLU A 30 -16.26 3.55 5.05
C GLU A 30 -15.49 4.84 4.74
N MET A 31 -14.47 5.14 5.54
CA MET A 31 -13.65 6.35 5.38
C MET A 31 -12.85 6.32 4.07
N ILE A 32 -12.25 5.18 3.71
CA ILE A 32 -11.51 5.03 2.44
C ILE A 32 -12.49 5.13 1.27
N THR A 33 -13.63 4.45 1.32
CA THR A 33 -14.67 4.50 0.29
C THR A 33 -15.14 5.94 0.02
N ASP A 34 -15.32 6.72 1.08
CA ASP A 34 -15.73 8.13 0.94
C ASP A 34 -14.63 9.01 0.33
N ALA A 35 -13.37 8.74 0.66
CA ALA A 35 -12.23 9.41 0.05
C ALA A 35 -12.12 9.10 -1.46
N LEU A 36 -12.34 7.83 -1.85
CA LEU A 36 -12.23 7.36 -3.24
C LEU A 36 -13.18 8.07 -4.21
N LYS A 37 -14.31 8.58 -3.74
CA LYS A 37 -15.26 9.38 -4.56
C LYS A 37 -14.65 10.65 -5.15
N ARG A 38 -13.52 11.12 -4.59
CA ARG A 38 -12.87 12.40 -4.93
C ARG A 38 -11.43 12.23 -5.42
N ILE A 39 -11.01 10.99 -5.62
CA ILE A 39 -9.62 10.66 -5.97
C ILE A 39 -9.61 10.02 -7.35
N ASP A 40 -8.72 10.50 -8.22
CA ASP A 40 -8.53 9.98 -9.57
C ASP A 40 -7.39 8.95 -9.65
N ILE A 41 -6.42 9.02 -8.73
CA ILE A 41 -5.25 8.12 -8.73
C ILE A 41 -5.02 7.60 -7.32
N VAL A 42 -4.92 6.27 -7.20
CA VAL A 42 -4.56 5.59 -5.96
C VAL A 42 -3.30 4.74 -6.18
N ILE A 43 -2.40 4.74 -5.22
CA ILE A 43 -1.20 3.88 -5.23
C ILE A 43 -1.22 3.03 -3.96
N CYS A 44 -1.24 1.71 -4.13
CA CYS A 44 -1.24 0.73 -3.05
C CYS A 44 0.14 0.08 -2.92
N THR A 45 0.71 0.13 -1.71
CA THR A 45 2.08 -0.35 -1.42
C THR A 45 2.17 -1.20 -0.15
N ALA A 46 1.05 -1.68 0.39
CA ALA A 46 1.04 -2.38 1.66
C ALA A 46 1.59 -3.81 1.50
N LEU A 47 2.74 -4.07 2.10
CA LEU A 47 3.40 -5.37 2.10
C LEU A 47 3.66 -5.83 3.53
N ILE A 48 3.43 -7.13 3.78
CA ILE A 48 3.80 -7.78 5.04
C ILE A 48 4.86 -8.83 4.69
N PRO A 49 6.11 -8.67 5.17
CA PRO A 49 7.17 -9.62 4.86
C PRO A 49 6.80 -11.07 5.19
N GLY A 50 6.99 -11.97 4.21
CA GLY A 50 6.70 -13.40 4.38
C GLY A 50 5.22 -13.78 4.42
N ARG A 51 4.30 -12.85 4.14
CA ARG A 51 2.85 -13.11 4.10
C ARG A 51 2.22 -12.52 2.83
N LYS A 52 1.03 -12.99 2.51
CA LYS A 52 0.21 -12.40 1.46
C LYS A 52 -0.13 -10.95 1.82
N ALA A 53 -0.08 -10.06 0.82
CA ALA A 53 -0.49 -8.67 0.98
C ALA A 53 -1.98 -8.58 1.38
N PRO A 54 -2.36 -7.65 2.25
CA PRO A 54 -3.76 -7.44 2.62
C PRO A 54 -4.53 -6.81 1.46
N ILE A 55 -5.76 -7.23 1.24
CA ILE A 55 -6.67 -6.52 0.34
C ILE A 55 -7.13 -5.24 1.04
N LEU A 56 -6.85 -4.11 0.42
CA LEU A 56 -7.21 -2.77 0.91
C LEU A 56 -8.36 -2.17 0.12
N LEU A 57 -8.46 -2.48 -1.17
CA LEU A 57 -9.50 -1.99 -2.07
C LEU A 57 -10.28 -3.16 -2.64
N THR A 58 -11.55 -3.23 -2.30
CA THR A 58 -12.50 -4.22 -2.79
C THR A 58 -13.22 -3.74 -4.05
N GLY A 59 -13.92 -4.63 -4.76
CA GLY A 59 -14.62 -4.29 -5.99
C GLY A 59 -15.71 -3.23 -5.81
N ASP A 60 -16.42 -3.26 -4.67
CA ASP A 60 -17.44 -2.25 -4.32
C ASP A 60 -16.81 -0.88 -4.06
N MET A 61 -15.64 -0.83 -3.40
CA MET A 61 -14.88 0.40 -3.21
C MET A 61 -14.39 1.00 -4.54
N LEU A 62 -13.96 0.17 -5.47
CA LEU A 62 -13.58 0.62 -6.81
C LEU A 62 -14.79 1.17 -7.59
N GLY A 63 -15.98 0.65 -7.33
CA GLY A 63 -17.22 1.06 -7.98
C GLY A 63 -17.66 2.49 -7.69
N VAL A 64 -17.11 3.16 -6.64
CA VAL A 64 -17.44 4.56 -6.33
C VAL A 64 -16.48 5.56 -6.98
N MET A 65 -15.37 5.10 -7.58
CA MET A 65 -14.42 5.94 -8.28
C MET A 65 -14.97 6.39 -9.66
N ALA A 66 -14.52 7.55 -10.12
CA ALA A 66 -14.91 8.05 -11.43
C ALA A 66 -14.37 7.15 -12.57
N PRO A 67 -15.13 6.95 -13.66
CA PRO A 67 -14.61 6.28 -14.85
C PRO A 67 -13.33 6.94 -15.36
N GLY A 68 -12.31 6.14 -15.67
CA GLY A 68 -11.00 6.64 -16.08
C GLY A 68 -10.00 6.82 -14.93
N SER A 69 -10.45 6.72 -13.69
CA SER A 69 -9.54 6.68 -12.53
C SER A 69 -8.57 5.49 -12.61
N VAL A 70 -7.42 5.65 -11.98
CA VAL A 70 -6.32 4.67 -12.01
C VAL A 70 -5.94 4.22 -10.61
N VAL A 71 -5.79 2.92 -10.44
CA VAL A 71 -5.28 2.31 -9.20
C VAL A 71 -4.01 1.52 -9.53
N ALA A 72 -2.87 1.92 -8.99
CA ALA A 72 -1.61 1.20 -9.13
C ALA A 72 -1.40 0.29 -7.92
N ASP A 73 -1.31 -1.01 -8.16
CA ASP A 73 -1.04 -2.02 -7.14
C ASP A 73 0.42 -2.50 -7.25
N ILE A 74 1.27 -1.99 -6.36
CA ILE A 74 2.70 -2.36 -6.31
C ILE A 74 2.92 -3.61 -5.45
N ALA A 75 1.90 -4.07 -4.73
CA ALA A 75 1.95 -5.28 -3.91
C ALA A 75 1.48 -6.54 -4.66
N VAL A 76 1.20 -6.45 -5.94
CA VAL A 76 0.56 -7.50 -6.74
C VAL A 76 1.30 -8.84 -6.71
N GLU A 77 2.64 -8.85 -6.68
CA GLU A 77 3.46 -10.07 -6.59
C GLU A 77 3.26 -10.82 -5.26
N ALA A 78 2.93 -10.09 -4.21
CA ALA A 78 2.62 -10.67 -2.89
C ALA A 78 1.13 -10.99 -2.71
N GLY A 79 0.35 -10.98 -3.77
CA GLY A 79 -1.08 -11.27 -3.78
C GLY A 79 -1.97 -10.03 -3.94
N GLY A 80 -1.40 -8.83 -3.98
CA GLY A 80 -2.06 -7.57 -4.28
C GLY A 80 -2.85 -6.94 -3.12
N ASN A 81 -2.97 -5.63 -3.20
CA ASN A 81 -3.82 -4.83 -2.30
C ASN A 81 -5.18 -4.52 -2.90
N VAL A 82 -5.38 -4.81 -4.18
CA VAL A 82 -6.57 -4.44 -4.95
C VAL A 82 -7.24 -5.69 -5.49
N GLU A 83 -8.52 -5.84 -5.21
CA GLU A 83 -9.29 -6.96 -5.73
C GLU A 83 -9.31 -6.91 -7.27
N GLY A 84 -9.02 -8.06 -7.89
CA GLY A 84 -8.94 -8.19 -9.36
C GLY A 84 -7.62 -7.71 -9.97
N SER A 85 -6.66 -7.22 -9.18
CA SER A 85 -5.32 -6.91 -9.65
C SER A 85 -4.59 -8.15 -10.16
N LYS A 86 -3.85 -8.01 -11.27
CA LYS A 86 -3.05 -9.08 -11.87
C LYS A 86 -1.65 -8.57 -12.22
N PRO A 87 -0.60 -9.38 -11.94
CA PRO A 87 0.77 -8.99 -12.23
C PRO A 87 0.97 -8.67 -13.71
N GLU A 88 1.65 -7.56 -14.00
CA GLU A 88 2.00 -7.07 -15.35
C GLU A 88 0.79 -6.83 -16.27
N GLU A 89 -0.44 -6.77 -15.72
CA GLU A 89 -1.64 -6.50 -16.50
C GLU A 89 -2.31 -5.18 -16.06
N THR A 90 -2.98 -4.56 -17.01
CA THR A 90 -3.95 -3.49 -16.74
C THR A 90 -5.36 -4.05 -16.89
N VAL A 91 -6.06 -4.17 -15.76
CA VAL A 91 -7.45 -4.64 -15.72
C VAL A 91 -8.37 -3.42 -15.66
N THR A 92 -9.40 -3.37 -16.53
CA THR A 92 -10.42 -2.33 -16.47
C THR A 92 -11.69 -2.91 -15.85
N THR A 93 -12.16 -2.28 -14.77
CA THR A 93 -13.41 -2.67 -14.10
C THR A 93 -14.62 -2.32 -14.96
N SER A 94 -15.79 -2.89 -14.65
CA SER A 94 -17.06 -2.54 -15.30
C SER A 94 -17.42 -1.06 -15.17
N GLY A 95 -16.96 -0.40 -14.10
CA GLY A 95 -17.09 1.05 -13.86
C GLY A 95 -16.08 1.91 -14.61
N GLY A 96 -15.17 1.32 -15.41
CA GLY A 96 -14.17 2.07 -16.18
C GLY A 96 -12.92 2.48 -15.39
N VAL A 97 -12.73 2.00 -14.16
CA VAL A 97 -11.52 2.20 -13.37
C VAL A 97 -10.42 1.26 -13.85
N LYS A 98 -9.21 1.76 -14.03
CA LYS A 98 -8.06 0.98 -14.49
C LYS A 98 -7.22 0.54 -13.29
N ILE A 99 -7.04 -0.76 -13.13
CA ILE A 99 -6.15 -1.36 -12.12
C ILE A 99 -4.86 -1.77 -12.83
N ILE A 100 -3.74 -1.21 -12.43
CA ILE A 100 -2.41 -1.52 -12.96
C ILE A 100 -1.68 -2.37 -11.93
N GLY A 101 -1.46 -3.65 -12.23
CA GLY A 101 -0.67 -4.56 -11.41
C GLY A 101 0.82 -4.40 -11.71
N TYR A 102 1.50 -3.55 -10.96
CA TYR A 102 2.90 -3.22 -11.19
C TYR A 102 3.80 -4.21 -10.44
N ALA A 103 4.19 -5.28 -11.12
CA ALA A 103 5.17 -6.20 -10.57
C ALA A 103 6.58 -5.63 -10.75
N ASN A 104 7.48 -5.94 -9.82
CA ASN A 104 8.89 -5.52 -9.85
C ASN A 104 9.10 -4.03 -10.24
N ALA A 105 8.33 -3.14 -9.64
CA ALA A 105 8.41 -1.70 -9.91
C ALA A 105 9.85 -1.13 -9.95
N PRO A 106 10.81 -1.57 -9.09
CA PRO A 106 12.21 -1.14 -9.17
C PRO A 106 12.90 -1.43 -10.51
N ALA A 107 12.52 -2.51 -11.20
CA ALA A 107 13.14 -2.85 -12.49
C ALA A 107 12.77 -1.87 -13.61
N HIS A 108 11.65 -1.15 -13.47
CA HIS A 108 11.22 -0.15 -14.45
C HIS A 108 11.94 1.20 -14.29
N ILE A 109 12.52 1.45 -13.11
CA ILE A 109 13.31 2.67 -12.80
C ILE A 109 14.63 2.32 -12.09
N PRO A 110 15.50 1.48 -12.68
CA PRO A 110 16.61 0.84 -11.95
C PRO A 110 17.63 1.84 -11.39
N VAL A 111 17.85 2.96 -12.06
CA VAL A 111 18.79 4.00 -11.62
C VAL A 111 18.29 4.65 -10.33
N ASP A 112 17.02 5.11 -10.34
CA ASP A 112 16.43 5.77 -9.17
C ASP A 112 16.24 4.81 -8.00
N ALA A 113 15.80 3.59 -8.28
CA ALA A 113 15.64 2.56 -7.26
C ALA A 113 16.97 2.22 -6.58
N SER A 114 18.05 2.06 -7.35
CA SER A 114 19.39 1.80 -6.82
C SER A 114 19.92 2.98 -5.99
N LEU A 115 19.68 4.21 -6.44
CA LEU A 115 20.08 5.42 -5.71
C LEU A 115 19.37 5.56 -4.37
N LEU A 116 18.04 5.33 -4.35
CA LEU A 116 17.24 5.36 -3.12
C LEU A 116 17.67 4.26 -2.15
N TYR A 117 17.92 3.06 -2.65
CA TYR A 117 18.41 1.94 -1.82
C TYR A 117 19.78 2.25 -1.22
N ALA A 118 20.72 2.76 -2.01
CA ALA A 118 22.06 3.16 -1.54
C ALA A 118 21.99 4.25 -0.45
N ARG A 119 21.09 5.25 -0.61
CA ARG A 119 20.86 6.29 0.41
C ARG A 119 20.34 5.69 1.71
N ASN A 120 19.40 4.74 1.65
CA ASN A 120 18.87 4.06 2.83
C ASN A 120 19.99 3.29 3.57
N LEU A 121 20.82 2.53 2.84
CA LEU A 121 21.95 1.81 3.43
C LEU A 121 22.96 2.76 4.08
N SER A 122 23.32 3.86 3.41
CA SER A 122 24.23 4.87 3.95
C SER A 122 23.70 5.49 5.25
N THR A 123 22.41 5.80 5.30
CA THR A 123 21.76 6.35 6.50
C THR A 123 21.78 5.36 7.67
N ILE A 124 21.52 4.09 7.42
CA ILE A 124 21.55 3.03 8.45
C ILE A 124 22.98 2.84 8.96
N SER A 125 23.96 2.78 8.06
CA SER A 125 25.38 2.62 8.40
C SER A 125 25.91 3.80 9.20
N GLY A 126 25.56 5.04 8.85
CA GLY A 126 25.93 6.25 9.60
C GLY A 126 25.41 6.24 11.02
N ARG A 127 24.12 5.91 11.23
CA ARG A 127 23.53 5.81 12.58
C ARG A 127 24.18 4.75 13.46
N ASN A 128 24.61 3.63 12.86
CA ASN A 128 25.27 2.56 13.60
C ASN A 128 26.74 2.91 13.91
N ALA A 129 27.44 3.64 13.03
CA ALA A 129 28.79 4.10 13.27
C ALA A 129 28.90 5.05 14.48
N ASP A 130 27.90 5.92 14.67
CA ASP A 130 27.83 6.81 15.84
C ASP A 130 27.59 6.05 17.17
N LYS A 131 26.80 4.95 17.13
CA LYS A 131 26.56 4.09 18.30
C LYS A 131 27.77 3.22 18.67
N LEU A 132 28.65 2.92 17.72
CA LEU A 132 29.86 2.12 17.99
C LEU A 132 31.04 2.96 18.48
N ARG A 133 30.93 4.29 18.45
CA ARG A 133 31.95 5.24 18.92
C ARG A 133 31.67 5.80 20.32
N ALA A 134 30.53 5.49 20.90
CA ALA A 134 30.11 5.85 22.26
C ALA A 134 30.29 4.65 23.20
#